data_5393846168fff37df4a0cc84bb34458c
#
_entry.id   5393846168fff37df4a0cc84bb34458c
#
_cell.length_a   1.000
_cell.length_b   1.000
_cell.length_c   1.000
_cell.angle_alpha   90.00
_cell.angle_beta   90.00
_cell.angle_gamma   90.00
#
_symmetry.space_group_name_H-M   'P 1'
#
loop_
_entity.id
_entity.type
_entity.pdbx_description
1 polymer ?
#
loop_
_entity_poly.entity_id
_entity_poly.type
_entity_poly.pdbx_seq_one_letter_code
_entity_poly.pdbx_strand_id
1 'polypeptide(L)'
;MLLPWPLVLRGRFEAMKALVRERGVRLALAWVLPTVVAFSLIGGKQAHYLLPLLPGVALLFAIALDRGGFVMRVGFASILLIAAGLVLAFLPTYAATRPDLAFVSSTSPVWGALVVAIGIALLVFSKRIRGVLCPALAMLAVVLLFKLALIQGPGVRYDVRKIAAEVHAAQERGQPIAHLGWHHGVYEFAGRLTEPLPVLTLAELPAWVAAHPDGLVISFYRRFRFRAEPIYTQPFRGVEVSIWKAKEALDSGVDPTTSHARDESDDSNDED
;
A
#
# COMPACT_ATOMS: atom_id res chain seq x y z
N MET A 1 7.71 16.21 4.42
CA MET A 1 8.27 17.21 3.48
C MET A 1 7.84 18.60 3.94
N LEU A 2 8.52 19.12 4.96
CA LEU A 2 8.30 20.47 5.52
C LEU A 2 9.34 21.40 4.89
N LEU A 3 9.00 22.01 3.76
CA LEU A 3 9.72 23.19 3.26
C LEU A 3 9.54 24.33 4.27
N PRO A 4 10.60 25.13 4.54
CA PRO A 4 10.50 26.25 5.47
C PRO A 4 9.64 27.37 4.86
N TRP A 5 8.35 27.25 5.02
CA TRP A 5 7.33 28.22 4.61
C TRP A 5 7.55 29.66 5.12
N PRO A 6 8.16 29.88 6.30
CA PRO A 6 8.32 31.26 6.81
C PRO A 6 9.31 32.13 6.03
N LEU A 7 10.27 31.54 5.31
CA LEU A 7 11.26 32.32 4.57
C LEU A 7 10.78 32.81 3.20
N VAL A 8 9.73 32.19 2.65
CA VAL A 8 9.13 32.58 1.36
C VAL A 8 8.16 33.76 1.52
N LEU A 9 7.58 33.94 2.71
CA LEU A 9 6.51 34.90 2.94
C LEU A 9 6.96 36.32 3.31
N ARG A 10 8.20 36.51 3.76
CA ARG A 10 8.73 37.81 4.11
C ARG A 10 9.27 38.55 2.88
N GLY A 11 8.44 39.34 2.24
CA GLY A 11 8.88 40.35 1.28
C GLY A 11 8.20 40.38 -0.09
N ARG A 12 7.18 39.52 -0.36
CA ARG A 12 6.58 39.43 -1.71
C ARG A 12 5.06 39.36 -1.74
N PHE A 13 4.37 40.06 -0.86
CA PHE A 13 2.91 40.13 -0.87
C PHE A 13 2.35 40.64 -2.21
N GLU A 14 3.01 41.61 -2.83
CA GLU A 14 2.60 42.15 -4.12
C GLU A 14 2.86 41.17 -5.28
N ALA A 15 3.99 40.46 -5.26
CA ALA A 15 4.25 39.41 -6.24
C ALA A 15 3.25 38.25 -6.13
N MET A 16 2.84 37.92 -4.91
CA MET A 16 1.82 36.89 -4.67
C MET A 16 0.45 37.30 -5.16
N LYS A 17 0.06 38.57 -4.98
CA LYS A 17 -1.20 39.12 -5.55
C LYS A 17 -1.18 39.07 -7.08
N ALA A 18 -0.05 39.37 -7.72
CA ALA A 18 0.10 39.28 -9.16
C ALA A 18 -0.02 37.82 -9.65
N LEU A 19 0.61 36.87 -8.94
CA LEU A 19 0.53 35.44 -9.23
C LEU A 19 -0.92 34.92 -9.15
N VAL A 20 -1.68 35.30 -8.13
CA VAL A 20 -3.09 34.87 -7.97
C VAL A 20 -3.99 35.38 -9.10
N ARG A 21 -3.61 36.46 -9.79
CA ARG A 21 -4.36 36.98 -10.96
C ARG A 21 -4.13 36.17 -12.23
N GLU A 22 -3.12 35.32 -12.28
CA GLU A 22 -2.84 34.50 -13.47
C GLU A 22 -3.89 33.38 -13.65
N ARG A 23 -4.26 33.13 -14.92
CA ARG A 23 -5.27 32.09 -15.24
C ARG A 23 -4.84 30.70 -14.74
N GLY A 24 -3.57 30.33 -14.93
CA GLY A 24 -3.04 29.03 -14.49
C GLY A 24 -3.09 28.85 -12.96
N VAL A 25 -2.72 29.90 -12.21
CA VAL A 25 -2.76 29.88 -10.75
C VAL A 25 -4.21 29.81 -10.26
N ARG A 26 -5.13 30.58 -10.85
CA ARG A 26 -6.56 30.52 -10.51
C ARG A 26 -7.15 29.14 -10.77
N LEU A 27 -6.81 28.52 -11.91
CA LEU A 27 -7.26 27.18 -12.23
C LEU A 27 -6.78 26.17 -11.19
N ALA A 28 -5.48 26.20 -10.87
CA ALA A 28 -4.90 25.27 -9.89
C ALA A 28 -5.47 25.52 -8.48
N LEU A 29 -5.66 26.77 -8.07
CA LEU A 29 -6.30 27.09 -6.79
C LEU A 29 -7.76 26.68 -6.76
N ALA A 30 -8.52 26.90 -7.84
CA ALA A 30 -9.91 26.46 -7.95
C ALA A 30 -10.07 24.93 -7.91
N TRP A 31 -9.03 24.20 -8.28
CA TRP A 31 -8.98 22.75 -8.13
C TRP A 31 -8.61 22.35 -6.69
N VAL A 32 -7.51 22.89 -6.17
CA VAL A 32 -6.91 22.46 -4.90
C VAL A 32 -7.74 22.91 -3.70
N LEU A 33 -8.14 24.19 -3.63
CA LEU A 33 -8.79 24.74 -2.43
C LEU A 33 -10.14 24.10 -2.10
N PRO A 34 -11.10 23.97 -3.05
CA PRO A 34 -12.38 23.34 -2.73
C PRO A 34 -12.22 21.90 -2.31
N THR A 35 -11.29 21.17 -2.95
CA THR A 35 -11.06 19.77 -2.64
C THR A 35 -10.43 19.60 -1.25
N VAL A 36 -9.45 20.44 -0.87
CA VAL A 36 -8.88 20.42 0.49
C VAL A 36 -9.95 20.75 1.52
N VAL A 37 -10.80 21.77 1.27
CA VAL A 37 -11.88 22.13 2.18
C VAL A 37 -12.88 20.98 2.32
N ALA A 38 -13.32 20.39 1.20
CA ALA A 38 -14.27 19.28 1.21
C ALA A 38 -13.72 18.08 2.02
N PHE A 39 -12.49 17.66 1.72
CA PHE A 39 -11.85 16.55 2.47
C PHE A 39 -11.53 16.90 3.92
N SER A 40 -11.41 18.18 4.28
CA SER A 40 -11.24 18.58 5.68
C SER A 40 -12.52 18.42 6.50
N LEU A 41 -13.68 18.44 5.86
CA LEU A 41 -14.99 18.32 6.48
C LEU A 41 -15.52 16.89 6.58
N ILE A 42 -14.94 15.94 5.82
CA ILE A 42 -15.35 14.54 5.80
C ILE A 42 -14.67 13.79 6.95
N GLY A 43 -15.40 12.89 7.63
CA GLY A 43 -14.87 11.90 8.56
C GLY A 43 -14.03 10.82 7.84
N GLY A 44 -13.37 9.91 8.56
CA GLY A 44 -12.65 8.78 7.94
C GLY A 44 -11.51 9.18 7.00
N LYS A 45 -10.69 10.17 7.38
CA LYS A 45 -9.65 10.78 6.53
C LYS A 45 -8.53 9.81 6.19
N GLN A 46 -8.40 9.45 4.93
CA GLN A 46 -7.28 8.66 4.44
C GLN A 46 -6.38 9.48 3.52
N ALA A 47 -5.06 9.42 3.75
CA ALA A 47 -4.09 10.26 3.05
C ALA A 47 -4.11 10.09 1.52
N HIS A 48 -4.50 8.92 1.02
CA HIS A 48 -4.56 8.66 -0.42
C HIS A 48 -5.71 9.39 -1.14
N TYR A 49 -6.73 9.87 -0.42
CA TYR A 49 -7.80 10.71 -1.02
C TYR A 49 -7.27 12.06 -1.53
N LEU A 50 -6.09 12.48 -1.06
CA LEU A 50 -5.44 13.71 -1.53
C LEU A 50 -4.60 13.51 -2.81
N LEU A 51 -4.43 12.27 -3.30
CA LEU A 51 -3.66 12.00 -4.53
C LEU A 51 -4.16 12.80 -5.75
N PRO A 52 -5.48 12.96 -6.00
CA PRO A 52 -5.96 13.77 -7.12
C PRO A 52 -5.58 15.25 -7.05
N LEU A 53 -5.16 15.76 -5.89
CA LEU A 53 -4.69 17.14 -5.73
C LEU A 53 -3.26 17.36 -6.22
N LEU A 54 -2.44 16.29 -6.27
CA LEU A 54 -1.03 16.40 -6.58
C LEU A 54 -0.73 17.11 -7.91
N PRO A 55 -1.47 16.90 -9.03
CA PRO A 55 -1.24 17.64 -10.26
C PRO A 55 -1.48 19.16 -10.10
N GLY A 56 -2.54 19.57 -9.40
CA GLY A 56 -2.83 20.98 -9.12
C GLY A 56 -1.76 21.64 -8.25
N VAL A 57 -1.29 20.92 -7.22
CA VAL A 57 -0.21 21.38 -6.34
C VAL A 57 1.10 21.45 -7.13
N ALA A 58 1.41 20.45 -7.97
CA ALA A 58 2.60 20.46 -8.83
C ALA A 58 2.62 21.66 -9.80
N LEU A 59 1.46 22.00 -10.38
CA LEU A 59 1.32 23.16 -11.24
C LEU A 59 1.60 24.47 -10.49
N LEU A 60 1.06 24.62 -9.27
CA LEU A 60 1.33 25.79 -8.42
C LEU A 60 2.83 25.91 -8.10
N PHE A 61 3.48 24.79 -7.76
CA PHE A 61 4.92 24.77 -7.53
C PHE A 61 5.74 25.12 -8.78
N ALA A 62 5.36 24.58 -9.94
CA ALA A 62 6.03 24.87 -11.21
C ALA A 62 5.96 26.36 -11.54
N ILE A 63 4.78 26.99 -11.41
CA ILE A 63 4.60 28.43 -11.64
C ILE A 63 5.41 29.24 -10.61
N ALA A 64 5.42 28.84 -9.36
CA ALA A 64 6.18 29.52 -8.30
C ALA A 64 7.70 29.44 -8.55
N LEU A 65 8.20 28.32 -9.05
CA LEU A 65 9.60 28.12 -9.41
C LEU A 65 9.98 28.99 -10.62
N ASP A 66 9.15 29.00 -11.66
CA ASP A 66 9.38 29.76 -12.89
C ASP A 66 9.44 31.27 -12.64
N ARG A 67 8.48 31.79 -11.87
CA ARG A 67 8.34 33.23 -11.58
C ARG A 67 9.17 33.71 -10.39
N GLY A 68 9.48 32.81 -9.47
CA GLY A 68 10.10 33.15 -8.19
C GLY A 68 11.62 33.34 -8.22
N GLY A 69 12.31 33.03 -9.32
CA GLY A 69 13.77 33.00 -9.36
C GLY A 69 14.33 32.01 -8.32
N PHE A 70 13.59 30.98 -7.99
CA PHE A 70 13.93 30.04 -6.94
C PHE A 70 15.08 29.14 -7.42
N VAL A 71 16.26 29.31 -6.85
CA VAL A 71 17.35 28.38 -7.06
C VAL A 71 17.10 27.15 -6.20
N MET A 72 16.65 26.06 -6.82
CA MET A 72 16.45 24.80 -6.13
C MET A 72 17.80 24.29 -5.61
N ARG A 73 17.97 24.24 -4.31
CA ARG A 73 19.18 23.69 -3.67
C ARG A 73 19.16 22.17 -3.78
N VAL A 74 19.58 21.67 -4.94
CA VAL A 74 19.66 20.22 -5.23
C VAL A 74 20.52 19.49 -4.20
N GLY A 75 21.57 20.15 -3.67
CA GLY A 75 22.45 19.54 -2.66
C GLY A 75 21.74 19.11 -1.38
N PHE A 76 20.78 19.89 -0.86
CA PHE A 76 20.02 19.49 0.33
C PHE A 76 19.13 18.27 0.05
N ALA A 77 18.45 18.28 -1.09
CA ALA A 77 17.62 17.13 -1.51
C ALA A 77 18.47 15.87 -1.70
N SER A 78 19.71 16.02 -2.24
CA SER A 78 20.66 14.92 -2.40
C SER A 78 21.09 14.31 -1.06
N ILE A 79 21.34 15.13 -0.05
CA ILE A 79 21.69 14.66 1.30
C ILE A 79 20.53 13.86 1.89
N LEU A 80 19.29 14.34 1.75
CA LEU A 80 18.11 13.61 2.20
C LEU A 80 17.95 12.27 1.48
N LEU A 81 18.21 12.21 0.16
CA LEU A 81 18.18 10.96 -0.60
C LEU A 81 19.24 9.98 -0.14
N ILE A 82 20.47 10.46 0.12
CA ILE A 82 21.56 9.61 0.66
C ILE A 82 21.13 9.04 2.02
N ALA A 83 20.61 9.87 2.91
CA ALA A 83 20.14 9.43 4.23
C ALA A 83 19.01 8.38 4.10
N ALA A 84 18.01 8.64 3.24
CA ALA A 84 16.92 7.72 2.99
C ALA A 84 17.41 6.39 2.38
N GLY A 85 18.35 6.45 1.44
CA GLY A 85 18.96 5.28 0.83
C GLY A 85 19.78 4.45 1.84
N LEU A 86 20.51 5.09 2.74
CA LEU A 86 21.21 4.41 3.84
C LEU A 86 20.22 3.72 4.77
N VAL A 87 19.15 4.40 5.19
CA VAL A 87 18.10 3.78 5.99
C VAL A 87 17.52 2.55 5.27
N LEU A 88 17.18 2.67 3.97
CA LEU A 88 16.65 1.56 3.18
C LEU A 88 17.66 0.40 3.04
N ALA A 89 18.96 0.68 2.96
CA ALA A 89 20.00 -0.35 2.85
C ALA A 89 20.22 -1.10 4.17
N PHE A 90 20.16 -0.42 5.32
CA PHE A 90 20.39 -1.04 6.63
C PHE A 90 19.11 -1.59 7.28
N LEU A 91 17.93 -1.12 6.84
CA LEU A 91 16.64 -1.52 7.40
C LEU A 91 16.40 -3.04 7.39
N PRO A 92 16.73 -3.81 6.32
CA PRO A 92 16.55 -5.26 6.32
C PRO A 92 17.37 -5.96 7.39
N THR A 93 18.62 -5.54 7.60
CA THR A 93 19.50 -6.10 8.63
C THR A 93 18.95 -5.82 10.04
N TYR A 94 18.49 -4.61 10.29
CA TYR A 94 17.84 -4.25 11.54
C TYR A 94 16.51 -4.99 11.73
N ALA A 95 15.71 -5.11 10.67
CA ALA A 95 14.44 -5.81 10.68
C ALA A 95 14.57 -7.32 10.99
N ALA A 96 15.69 -7.93 10.61
CA ALA A 96 15.97 -9.34 10.93
C ALA A 96 16.06 -9.61 12.46
N THR A 97 16.36 -8.59 13.26
CA THR A 97 16.43 -8.69 14.72
C THR A 97 15.09 -8.42 15.42
N ARG A 98 14.05 -8.04 14.67
CA ARG A 98 12.75 -7.61 15.18
C ARG A 98 11.61 -8.39 14.54
N PRO A 99 10.86 -9.21 15.31
CA PRO A 99 9.76 -10.01 14.77
C PRO A 99 8.65 -9.17 14.11
N ASP A 100 8.36 -7.99 14.67
CA ASP A 100 7.38 -7.02 14.17
C ASP A 100 7.76 -6.43 12.80
N LEU A 101 9.06 -6.39 12.47
CA LEU A 101 9.60 -5.88 11.21
C LEU A 101 10.05 -6.99 10.25
N ALA A 102 9.81 -8.26 10.56
CA ALA A 102 10.24 -9.39 9.76
C ALA A 102 9.80 -9.33 8.29
N PHE A 103 8.70 -8.63 8.00
CA PHE A 103 8.22 -8.43 6.62
C PHE A 103 9.18 -7.61 5.75
N VAL A 104 10.02 -6.77 6.34
CA VAL A 104 11.01 -5.95 5.62
C VAL A 104 12.34 -6.66 5.45
N SER A 105 12.64 -7.68 6.28
CA SER A 105 13.92 -8.41 6.25
C SER A 105 14.21 -9.08 4.90
N SER A 106 13.18 -9.37 4.11
CA SER A 106 13.30 -9.95 2.76
C SER A 106 13.69 -8.94 1.67
N THR A 107 13.75 -7.63 2.01
CA THR A 107 14.12 -6.58 1.05
C THR A 107 15.62 -6.59 0.83
N SER A 108 16.07 -6.59 -0.44
CA SER A 108 17.50 -6.54 -0.74
C SER A 108 18.10 -5.16 -0.42
N PRO A 109 19.23 -5.07 0.30
CA PRO A 109 19.92 -3.81 0.57
C PRO A 109 20.44 -3.09 -0.69
N VAL A 110 20.51 -3.80 -1.82
CA VAL A 110 20.89 -3.23 -3.13
C VAL A 110 19.99 -2.05 -3.53
N TRP A 111 18.71 -2.10 -3.21
CA TRP A 111 17.78 -1.02 -3.50
C TRP A 111 18.17 0.29 -2.78
N GLY A 112 18.53 0.18 -1.51
CA GLY A 112 19.05 1.32 -0.76
C GLY A 112 20.37 1.86 -1.32
N ALA A 113 21.29 0.98 -1.71
CA ALA A 113 22.55 1.37 -2.33
C ALA A 113 22.35 2.13 -3.66
N LEU A 114 21.38 1.72 -4.48
CA LEU A 114 21.02 2.44 -5.71
C LEU A 114 20.46 3.83 -5.42
N VAL A 115 19.63 3.99 -4.40
CA VAL A 115 19.13 5.31 -3.98
C VAL A 115 20.27 6.20 -3.47
N VAL A 116 21.22 5.65 -2.70
CA VAL A 116 22.43 6.36 -2.28
C VAL A 116 23.25 6.82 -3.49
N ALA A 117 23.46 5.93 -4.47
CA ALA A 117 24.19 6.27 -5.69
C ALA A 117 23.56 7.43 -6.47
N ILE A 118 22.23 7.44 -6.61
CA ILE A 118 21.48 8.56 -7.21
C ILE A 118 21.68 9.84 -6.39
N GLY A 119 21.59 9.78 -5.07
CA GLY A 119 21.81 10.92 -4.19
C GLY A 119 23.22 11.49 -4.31
N ILE A 120 24.25 10.65 -4.34
CA ILE A 120 25.64 11.05 -4.55
C ILE A 120 25.83 11.69 -5.93
N ALA A 121 25.29 11.07 -6.98
CA ALA A 121 25.38 11.64 -8.33
C ALA A 121 24.75 13.04 -8.39
N LEU A 122 23.56 13.23 -7.83
CA LEU A 122 22.91 14.54 -7.75
C LEU A 122 23.74 15.54 -6.94
N LEU A 123 24.38 15.12 -5.84
CA LEU A 123 25.21 15.97 -4.99
C LEU A 123 26.46 16.44 -5.75
N VAL A 124 27.18 15.52 -6.40
CA VAL A 124 28.40 15.81 -7.17
C VAL A 124 28.10 16.74 -8.33
N PHE A 125 27.01 16.48 -9.05
CA PHE A 125 26.65 17.31 -10.20
C PHE A 125 25.74 18.49 -9.85
N SER A 126 25.45 18.73 -8.57
CA SER A 126 24.52 19.77 -8.10
C SER A 126 24.80 21.18 -8.66
N LYS A 127 26.09 21.54 -8.85
CA LYS A 127 26.51 22.83 -9.41
C LYS A 127 26.30 22.93 -10.94
N ARG A 128 26.20 21.78 -11.63
CA ARG A 128 26.00 21.71 -13.10
C ARG A 128 24.54 21.55 -13.47
N ILE A 129 23.71 21.07 -12.54
CA ILE A 129 22.28 20.85 -12.77
C ILE A 129 21.58 22.20 -12.74
N ARG A 130 21.07 22.59 -13.89
CA ARG A 130 20.19 23.76 -14.05
C ARG A 130 18.79 23.29 -14.42
N GLY A 131 17.78 23.85 -13.73
CA GLY A 131 16.38 23.49 -13.97
C GLY A 131 15.88 22.31 -13.14
N VAL A 132 14.63 21.94 -13.34
CA VAL A 132 13.86 20.99 -12.54
C VAL A 132 13.88 19.56 -13.10
N LEU A 133 14.23 19.40 -14.38
CA LEU A 133 14.10 18.11 -15.07
C LEU A 133 14.97 17.01 -14.46
N CYS A 134 16.24 17.29 -14.19
CA CYS A 134 17.16 16.29 -13.64
C CYS A 134 16.74 15.81 -12.23
N PRO A 135 16.43 16.68 -11.25
CA PRO A 135 15.90 16.25 -9.97
C PRO A 135 14.55 15.54 -10.08
N ALA A 136 13.70 15.92 -11.04
CA ALA A 136 12.42 15.25 -11.26
C ALA A 136 12.62 13.80 -11.77
N LEU A 137 13.52 13.61 -12.73
CA LEU A 137 13.87 12.27 -13.23
C LEU A 137 14.53 11.40 -12.16
N ALA A 138 15.40 11.99 -11.34
CA ALA A 138 15.99 11.27 -10.21
C ALA A 138 14.93 10.85 -9.18
N MET A 139 13.97 11.72 -8.88
CA MET A 139 12.87 11.36 -7.97
C MET A 139 11.99 10.26 -8.56
N LEU A 140 11.70 10.32 -9.86
CA LEU A 140 10.98 9.24 -10.55
C LEU A 140 11.75 7.92 -10.45
N ALA A 141 13.07 7.93 -10.67
CA ALA A 141 13.91 6.75 -10.53
C ALA A 141 13.85 6.18 -9.10
N VAL A 142 13.95 7.05 -8.07
CA VAL A 142 13.83 6.64 -6.66
C VAL A 142 12.47 6.01 -6.36
N VAL A 143 11.37 6.58 -6.86
CA VAL A 143 10.03 6.02 -6.69
C VAL A 143 9.91 4.64 -7.36
N LEU A 144 10.48 4.49 -8.56
CA LEU A 144 10.51 3.20 -9.26
C LEU A 144 11.34 2.16 -8.51
N LEU A 145 12.52 2.53 -8.02
CA LEU A 145 13.38 1.64 -7.21
C LEU A 145 12.66 1.21 -5.93
N PHE A 146 12.02 2.15 -5.23
CA PHE A 146 11.24 1.84 -4.03
C PHE A 146 10.08 0.88 -4.33
N LYS A 147 9.36 1.12 -5.43
CA LYS A 147 8.28 0.24 -5.88
C LYS A 147 8.78 -1.17 -6.21
N LEU A 148 9.91 -1.28 -6.91
CA LEU A 148 10.54 -2.57 -7.23
C LEU A 148 11.02 -3.30 -5.97
N ALA A 149 11.61 -2.58 -5.02
CA ALA A 149 12.01 -3.13 -3.72
C ALA A 149 10.82 -3.72 -2.95
N LEU A 150 9.68 -2.99 -2.93
CA LEU A 150 8.45 -3.48 -2.30
C LEU A 150 7.87 -4.71 -3.00
N ILE A 151 7.86 -4.74 -4.33
CA ILE A 151 7.32 -5.89 -5.10
C ILE A 151 8.15 -7.14 -4.88
N GLN A 152 9.49 -7.03 -4.89
CA GLN A 152 10.40 -8.16 -4.76
C GLN A 152 10.59 -8.64 -3.32
N GLY A 153 10.37 -7.80 -2.35
CA GLY A 153 10.47 -8.12 -0.93
C GLY A 153 9.09 -8.33 -0.30
N PRO A 154 8.58 -7.35 0.45
CA PRO A 154 7.33 -7.47 1.21
C PRO A 154 6.10 -7.75 0.34
N GLY A 155 6.12 -7.29 -0.92
CA GLY A 155 4.99 -7.41 -1.85
C GLY A 155 4.62 -8.84 -2.20
N VAL A 156 5.57 -9.78 -2.13
CA VAL A 156 5.30 -11.21 -2.35
C VAL A 156 4.30 -11.75 -1.34
N ARG A 157 4.28 -11.20 -0.12
CA ARG A 157 3.32 -11.58 0.93
C ARG A 157 1.89 -11.07 0.68
N TYR A 158 1.71 -10.21 -0.31
CA TYR A 158 0.41 -9.72 -0.75
C TYR A 158 -0.08 -10.39 -2.05
N ASP A 159 0.70 -11.32 -2.59
CA ASP A 159 0.38 -12.01 -3.83
C ASP A 159 -0.61 -13.15 -3.58
N VAL A 160 -1.84 -12.96 -4.02
CA VAL A 160 -2.92 -13.95 -3.90
C VAL A 160 -3.09 -14.80 -5.15
N ARG A 161 -2.26 -14.60 -6.19
CA ARG A 161 -2.46 -15.28 -7.49
C ARG A 161 -2.45 -16.79 -7.39
N LYS A 162 -1.62 -17.36 -6.54
CA LYS A 162 -1.52 -18.82 -6.38
C LYS A 162 -2.80 -19.39 -5.75
N ILE A 163 -3.22 -18.86 -4.59
CA ILE A 163 -4.45 -19.36 -3.96
C ILE A 163 -5.68 -19.04 -4.80
N ALA A 164 -5.71 -17.88 -5.47
CA ALA A 164 -6.79 -17.53 -6.38
C ALA A 164 -6.87 -18.50 -7.59
N ALA A 165 -5.73 -19.02 -8.06
CA ALA A 165 -5.71 -20.07 -9.09
C ALA A 165 -6.28 -21.40 -8.57
N GLU A 166 -5.99 -21.77 -7.33
CA GLU A 166 -6.60 -22.97 -6.70
C GLU A 166 -8.13 -22.83 -6.57
N VAL A 167 -8.59 -21.62 -6.18
CA VAL A 167 -10.02 -21.30 -6.12
C VAL A 167 -10.67 -21.40 -7.50
N HIS A 168 -10.05 -20.84 -8.51
CA HIS A 168 -10.51 -20.90 -9.89
C HIS A 168 -10.59 -22.35 -10.38
N ALA A 169 -9.54 -23.13 -10.15
CA ALA A 169 -9.52 -24.54 -10.52
C ALA A 169 -10.59 -25.35 -9.80
N ALA A 170 -10.95 -25.01 -8.56
CA ALA A 170 -12.08 -25.64 -7.85
C ALA A 170 -13.42 -25.30 -8.53
N GLN A 171 -13.63 -24.03 -8.90
CA GLN A 171 -14.84 -23.61 -9.63
C GLN A 171 -14.94 -24.30 -11.00
N GLU A 172 -13.84 -24.41 -11.77
CA GLU A 172 -13.84 -25.11 -13.06
C GLU A 172 -14.20 -26.60 -12.94
N ARG A 173 -13.83 -27.22 -11.82
CA ARG A 173 -14.23 -28.61 -11.51
C ARG A 173 -15.67 -28.74 -11.02
N GLY A 174 -16.41 -27.63 -10.88
CA GLY A 174 -17.75 -27.60 -10.28
C GLY A 174 -17.72 -27.93 -8.78
N GLN A 175 -16.57 -27.82 -8.12
CA GLN A 175 -16.41 -28.10 -6.70
C GLN A 175 -16.87 -26.89 -5.87
N PRO A 176 -17.86 -27.05 -4.97
CA PRO A 176 -18.31 -25.98 -4.10
C PRO A 176 -17.16 -25.46 -3.24
N ILE A 177 -17.00 -24.13 -3.18
CA ILE A 177 -15.98 -23.49 -2.36
C ILE A 177 -16.58 -22.26 -1.69
N ALA A 178 -16.32 -22.08 -0.39
CA ALA A 178 -16.81 -20.98 0.41
C ALA A 178 -15.68 -20.36 1.25
N HIS A 179 -15.86 -19.11 1.64
CA HIS A 179 -14.91 -18.39 2.50
C HIS A 179 -15.49 -18.20 3.90
N LEU A 180 -14.72 -18.53 4.93
CA LEU A 180 -15.08 -18.24 6.31
C LEU A 180 -14.69 -16.82 6.68
N GLY A 181 -15.72 -16.02 6.99
CA GLY A 181 -15.57 -14.60 7.29
C GLY A 181 -15.36 -13.74 6.05
N TRP A 182 -15.36 -12.45 6.24
CA TRP A 182 -15.30 -11.47 5.16
C TRP A 182 -13.91 -11.43 4.48
N HIS A 183 -13.85 -11.34 3.14
CA HIS A 183 -12.60 -11.37 2.36
C HIS A 183 -12.40 -10.21 1.39
N HIS A 184 -13.30 -9.23 1.32
CA HIS A 184 -13.19 -8.01 0.49
C HIS A 184 -12.86 -8.26 -0.99
N GLY A 185 -13.34 -9.33 -1.60
CA GLY A 185 -13.12 -9.60 -3.02
C GLY A 185 -11.65 -9.91 -3.38
N VAL A 186 -10.89 -10.50 -2.46
CA VAL A 186 -9.44 -10.70 -2.60
C VAL A 186 -9.08 -11.63 -3.75
N TYR A 187 -9.92 -12.63 -4.05
CA TYR A 187 -9.61 -13.71 -5.01
C TYR A 187 -10.21 -13.48 -6.38
N GLU A 188 -11.29 -12.73 -6.49
CA GLU A 188 -12.14 -12.61 -7.68
C GLU A 188 -11.37 -12.11 -8.88
N PHE A 189 -10.65 -10.99 -8.74
CA PHE A 189 -9.87 -10.43 -9.84
C PHE A 189 -8.66 -11.29 -10.22
N ALA A 190 -7.90 -11.73 -9.22
CA ALA A 190 -6.68 -12.49 -9.45
C ALA A 190 -6.96 -13.89 -10.00
N GLY A 191 -8.04 -14.54 -9.52
CA GLY A 191 -8.51 -15.85 -9.97
C GLY A 191 -9.41 -15.79 -11.19
N ARG A 192 -9.85 -14.60 -11.65
CA ARG A 192 -10.86 -14.44 -12.71
C ARG A 192 -12.11 -15.28 -12.42
N LEU A 193 -12.57 -15.24 -11.17
CA LEU A 193 -13.71 -16.04 -10.74
C LEU A 193 -14.96 -15.61 -11.49
N THR A 194 -15.73 -16.58 -11.94
CA THR A 194 -17.01 -16.37 -12.64
C THR A 194 -18.19 -16.28 -11.68
N GLU A 195 -18.05 -16.86 -10.49
CA GLU A 195 -19.05 -16.84 -9.43
C GLU A 195 -18.43 -16.27 -8.14
N PRO A 196 -19.16 -15.44 -7.40
CA PRO A 196 -18.69 -14.94 -6.12
C PRO A 196 -18.57 -16.09 -5.11
N LEU A 197 -17.57 -15.98 -4.20
CA LEU A 197 -17.43 -16.94 -3.12
C LEU A 197 -18.51 -16.69 -2.05
N PRO A 198 -19.30 -17.71 -1.68
CA PRO A 198 -20.17 -17.60 -0.50
C PRO A 198 -19.33 -17.28 0.74
N VAL A 199 -19.79 -16.30 1.52
CA VAL A 199 -19.19 -15.94 2.80
C VAL A 199 -20.00 -16.62 3.90
N LEU A 200 -19.33 -17.42 4.70
CA LEU A 200 -19.95 -18.20 5.78
C LEU A 200 -19.43 -17.71 7.14
N THR A 201 -20.31 -17.72 8.11
CA THR A 201 -19.94 -17.70 9.52
C THR A 201 -19.55 -19.11 9.98
N LEU A 202 -18.86 -19.20 11.12
CA LEU A 202 -18.56 -20.52 11.70
C LEU A 202 -19.82 -21.32 12.08
N ALA A 203 -20.90 -20.63 12.45
CA ALA A 203 -22.18 -21.23 12.79
C ALA A 203 -22.90 -21.83 11.55
N GLU A 204 -22.69 -21.26 10.38
CA GLU A 204 -23.31 -21.74 9.12
C GLU A 204 -22.52 -22.88 8.49
N LEU A 205 -21.26 -23.07 8.86
CA LEU A 205 -20.38 -24.09 8.28
C LEU A 205 -20.97 -25.51 8.34
N PRO A 206 -21.56 -26.00 9.47
CA PRO A 206 -22.12 -27.35 9.51
C PRO A 206 -23.26 -27.57 8.51
N ALA A 207 -24.17 -26.61 8.37
CA ALA A 207 -25.28 -26.69 7.41
C ALA A 207 -24.76 -26.65 5.96
N TRP A 208 -23.78 -25.83 5.69
CA TRP A 208 -23.15 -25.73 4.36
C TRP A 208 -22.44 -27.03 3.99
N VAL A 209 -21.68 -27.65 4.91
CA VAL A 209 -20.99 -28.94 4.70
C VAL A 209 -21.97 -30.05 4.46
N ALA A 210 -23.09 -30.07 5.15
CA ALA A 210 -24.16 -31.07 4.93
C ALA A 210 -24.76 -31.01 3.52
N ALA A 211 -24.84 -29.79 2.96
CA ALA A 211 -25.31 -29.58 1.58
C ALA A 211 -24.18 -29.80 0.54
N HIS A 212 -22.90 -29.68 0.93
CA HIS A 212 -21.75 -29.75 0.03
C HIS A 212 -20.64 -30.64 0.65
N PRO A 213 -20.82 -31.97 0.70
CA PRO A 213 -19.88 -32.86 1.40
C PRO A 213 -18.48 -32.88 0.81
N ASP A 214 -18.31 -32.61 -0.49
CA ASP A 214 -17.05 -32.50 -1.18
C ASP A 214 -16.56 -31.04 -1.31
N GLY A 215 -17.19 -30.12 -0.58
CA GLY A 215 -16.90 -28.70 -0.63
C GLY A 215 -15.55 -28.35 -0.02
N LEU A 216 -15.00 -27.20 -0.43
CA LEU A 216 -13.79 -26.60 0.10
C LEU A 216 -14.14 -25.37 0.94
N VAL A 217 -13.33 -25.11 1.95
CA VAL A 217 -13.44 -23.90 2.75
C VAL A 217 -12.11 -23.18 2.82
N ILE A 218 -12.16 -21.85 2.66
CA ILE A 218 -10.99 -20.96 2.77
C ILE A 218 -11.12 -20.15 4.05
N SER A 219 -10.04 -19.92 4.73
CA SER A 219 -9.98 -19.04 5.89
C SER A 219 -8.64 -18.35 6.01
N PHE A 220 -8.67 -17.12 6.57
CA PHE A 220 -7.47 -16.46 7.08
C PHE A 220 -7.14 -16.98 8.47
N TYR A 221 -5.88 -17.36 8.67
CA TYR A 221 -5.38 -17.95 9.90
C TYR A 221 -5.63 -17.15 11.19
N ARG A 222 -5.77 -15.85 11.11
CA ARG A 222 -6.11 -15.01 12.29
C ARG A 222 -7.52 -15.19 12.79
N ARG A 223 -8.46 -15.62 11.91
CA ARG A 223 -9.87 -15.79 12.29
C ARG A 223 -10.16 -17.23 12.64
N PHE A 224 -9.83 -18.17 11.76
CA PHE A 224 -10.15 -19.58 11.93
C PHE A 224 -9.02 -20.46 11.40
N ARG A 225 -8.42 -21.26 12.27
CA ARG A 225 -7.56 -22.37 11.88
C ARG A 225 -8.22 -23.66 12.32
N PHE A 226 -8.31 -24.62 11.41
CA PHE A 226 -8.75 -25.96 11.73
C PHE A 226 -7.56 -26.84 12.12
N ARG A 227 -7.83 -27.89 12.91
CA ARG A 227 -6.80 -28.86 13.27
C ARG A 227 -6.51 -29.84 12.12
N ALA A 228 -7.42 -29.92 11.13
CA ALA A 228 -7.19 -30.69 9.92
C ALA A 228 -5.99 -30.13 9.13
N GLU A 229 -5.34 -30.98 8.36
CA GLU A 229 -4.28 -30.58 7.46
C GLU A 229 -4.88 -29.83 6.25
N PRO A 230 -4.39 -28.61 5.93
CA PRO A 230 -4.88 -27.87 4.78
C PRO A 230 -4.40 -28.48 3.47
N ILE A 231 -5.24 -28.44 2.44
CA ILE A 231 -4.87 -28.85 1.07
C ILE A 231 -3.84 -27.88 0.48
N TYR A 232 -3.99 -26.60 0.81
CA TYR A 232 -3.12 -25.54 0.34
C TYR A 232 -2.97 -24.46 1.41
N THR A 233 -1.76 -23.91 1.53
CA THR A 233 -1.46 -22.81 2.47
C THR A 233 -0.47 -21.86 1.83
N GLN A 234 -0.69 -20.57 2.00
CA GLN A 234 0.29 -19.53 1.66
C GLN A 234 0.25 -18.37 2.63
N PRO A 235 1.37 -17.65 2.80
CA PRO A 235 1.39 -16.41 3.57
C PRO A 235 0.66 -15.29 2.81
N PHE A 236 -0.17 -14.53 3.54
CA PHE A 236 -0.87 -13.37 3.02
C PHE A 236 -1.02 -12.30 4.11
N ARG A 237 -0.56 -11.05 3.86
CA ARG A 237 -0.66 -9.90 4.78
C ARG A 237 -0.16 -10.17 6.21
N GLY A 238 0.90 -10.98 6.36
CA GLY A 238 1.45 -11.33 7.67
C GLY A 238 0.68 -12.41 8.43
N VAL A 239 -0.30 -13.03 7.78
CA VAL A 239 -1.01 -14.24 8.24
C VAL A 239 -0.92 -15.32 7.18
N GLU A 240 -1.38 -16.51 7.49
CA GLU A 240 -1.56 -17.56 6.50
C GLU A 240 -3.03 -17.58 6.03
N VAL A 241 -3.21 -17.87 4.76
CA VAL A 241 -4.50 -18.21 4.18
C VAL A 241 -4.42 -19.64 3.71
N SER A 242 -5.44 -20.44 4.04
CA SER A 242 -5.44 -21.87 3.77
C SER A 242 -6.77 -22.33 3.20
N ILE A 243 -6.70 -23.45 2.45
CA ILE A 243 -7.86 -24.15 1.89
C ILE A 243 -7.90 -25.54 2.52
N TRP A 244 -9.06 -25.93 2.99
CA TRP A 244 -9.35 -27.26 3.55
C TRP A 244 -10.50 -27.93 2.82
N LYS A 245 -10.58 -29.25 2.90
CA LYS A 245 -11.83 -29.95 2.68
C LYS A 245 -12.79 -29.60 3.81
N ALA A 246 -13.96 -29.10 3.47
CA ALA A 246 -14.86 -28.51 4.45
C ALA A 246 -15.33 -29.52 5.50
N LYS A 247 -15.55 -30.78 5.11
CA LYS A 247 -15.90 -31.86 6.04
C LYS A 247 -14.78 -32.15 7.03
N GLU A 248 -13.52 -32.31 6.55
CA GLU A 248 -12.36 -32.58 7.42
C GLU A 248 -12.12 -31.40 8.38
N ALA A 249 -12.29 -30.17 7.89
CA ALA A 249 -12.19 -28.95 8.70
C ALA A 249 -13.24 -28.94 9.82
N LEU A 250 -14.50 -29.24 9.49
CA LEU A 250 -15.60 -29.29 10.46
C LEU A 250 -15.37 -30.37 11.52
N ASP A 251 -15.01 -31.60 11.09
CA ASP A 251 -14.83 -32.77 11.97
C ASP A 251 -13.61 -32.56 12.92
N SER A 252 -12.56 -31.87 12.46
CA SER A 252 -11.37 -31.61 13.29
C SER A 252 -11.57 -30.48 14.32
N GLY A 253 -12.54 -29.61 14.09
CA GLY A 253 -12.82 -28.43 14.90
C GLY A 253 -11.75 -27.32 14.77
N VAL A 254 -12.09 -26.17 15.29
CA VAL A 254 -11.21 -24.97 15.30
C VAL A 254 -10.13 -25.10 16.36
N ASP A 255 -8.91 -24.73 16.03
CA ASP A 255 -7.78 -24.69 16.96
C ASP A 255 -7.98 -23.52 17.96
N PRO A 256 -8.11 -23.80 19.27
CA PRO A 256 -8.37 -22.78 20.27
C PRO A 256 -7.22 -21.78 20.44
N THR A 257 -6.01 -22.11 19.97
CA THR A 257 -4.86 -21.18 20.02
C THR A 257 -4.98 -20.03 19.04
N THR A 258 -5.89 -20.13 18.08
CA THR A 258 -6.15 -19.09 17.07
C THR A 258 -7.41 -18.28 17.35
N SER A 259 -8.26 -18.72 18.28
CA SER A 259 -9.47 -18.00 18.67
C SER A 259 -9.18 -16.88 19.66
N HIS A 260 -8.36 -15.90 19.31
CA HIS A 260 -8.63 -14.57 19.77
C HIS A 260 -9.85 -14.07 18.98
N ALA A 261 -11.00 -14.57 19.40
CA ALA A 261 -12.29 -13.97 19.06
C ALA A 261 -12.26 -12.52 19.56
N ARG A 262 -11.81 -11.59 18.71
CA ARG A 262 -12.34 -10.24 18.79
C ARG A 262 -13.80 -10.37 18.42
N ASP A 263 -14.63 -10.05 19.37
CA ASP A 263 -16.08 -9.92 19.27
C ASP A 263 -16.43 -9.29 17.92
N GLU A 264 -17.49 -9.82 17.28
CA GLU A 264 -18.11 -9.26 16.05
C GLU A 264 -18.53 -7.79 16.20
N SER A 265 -18.40 -7.20 17.40
CA SER A 265 -18.66 -5.79 17.70
C SER A 265 -17.58 -4.83 17.23
N ASP A 266 -16.39 -5.29 16.82
CA ASP A 266 -15.28 -4.41 16.39
C ASP A 266 -15.25 -4.18 14.87
N ASP A 267 -15.98 -4.98 14.09
CA ASP A 267 -16.09 -4.81 12.62
C ASP A 267 -17.06 -3.66 12.23
N SER A 268 -17.82 -3.11 13.17
CA SER A 268 -18.71 -1.97 12.92
C SER A 268 -18.03 -0.59 13.06
N ASN A 269 -16.80 -0.55 13.57
CA ASN A 269 -16.05 0.69 13.76
C ASN A 269 -15.05 1.01 12.64
N ASP A 270 -14.87 0.13 11.65
CA ASP A 270 -14.03 0.40 10.49
C ASP A 270 -14.83 0.96 9.28
N GLU A 271 -16.14 1.18 9.44
CA GLU A 271 -17.03 1.79 8.41
C GLU A 271 -17.35 3.28 8.65
N ASP A 272 -16.77 3.95 9.67
CA ASP A 272 -16.94 5.40 9.89
C ASP A 272 -15.75 6.25 9.44
#